data_e12eab4640883b5d3dba446d8eafbe61
#
_entry.id   e12eab4640883b5d3dba446d8eafbe61
#
_cell.length_a   1.000
_cell.length_b   1.000
_cell.length_c   1.000
_cell.angle_alpha   90.00
_cell.angle_beta   90.00
_cell.angle_gamma   90.00
#
_symmetry.space_group_name_H-M   'P 1'
#
loop_
_entity.id
_entity.type
_entity.pdbx_description
1 polymer ?
#
loop_
_entity_poly.entity_id
_entity_poly.type
_entity_poly.pdbx_seq_one_letter_code
_entity_poly.pdbx_strand_id
1 'polypeptide(L)'
;MKEGFTKYLFKRLLLGMLTLFIILLSSYILMRLAPGDPTKSSMLGEGAGTQLSSEKSALARNDSLREKLHLDKPVYVGFFLWFKGVLHGDFGESAAVDKGRPVASLILEKLPVTLSLNILAILVTYLCAIPLGIFSAVRPDTRLDNAITFFLFFLYSLPVLWTALMLQAVFCKGGWLPVFPLKGLFPEIVPGMSTWAILGQTLLHYVLPVFCLSYAGFAGLARFTRSGMLEVIHQDYIRTARAKGLSESSVVLKHAFRNAMIIMITLFAGILPSLVGGSILVEYVFNIPGMGSLSMLALSSRDIPLLMALFAFGGALTLAGILLADILYVIADPRIDFESRI
;
A
#
# COMPACT_ATOMS: atom_id res chain seq x y z
N MET A 1 0.12 13.26 32.27
CA MET A 1 0.32 12.31 31.17
C MET A 1 -0.94 12.04 30.33
N LYS A 2 -2.08 11.66 30.92
CA LYS A 2 -3.32 11.37 30.15
C LYS A 2 -3.92 12.60 29.46
N GLU A 3 -3.95 13.75 30.11
CA GLU A 3 -4.51 15.00 29.53
C GLU A 3 -3.67 15.55 28.37
N GLY A 4 -2.35 15.53 28.47
CA GLY A 4 -1.46 15.96 27.38
C GLY A 4 -1.59 15.08 26.15
N PHE A 5 -1.68 13.75 26.33
CA PHE A 5 -1.88 12.80 25.24
C PHE A 5 -3.22 12.98 24.53
N THR A 6 -4.31 13.15 25.28
CA THR A 6 -5.65 13.37 24.70
C THR A 6 -5.69 14.66 23.88
N LYS A 7 -5.10 15.75 24.40
CA LYS A 7 -5.01 17.03 23.71
C LYS A 7 -4.15 16.93 22.43
N TYR A 8 -3.02 16.21 22.50
CA TYR A 8 -2.18 15.92 21.34
C TYR A 8 -2.94 15.14 20.27
N LEU A 9 -3.63 14.05 20.66
CA LEU A 9 -4.40 13.22 19.74
C LEU A 9 -5.53 14.01 19.07
N PHE A 10 -6.22 14.84 19.82
CA PHE A 10 -7.28 15.71 19.29
C PHE A 10 -6.73 16.74 18.29
N LYS A 11 -5.61 17.38 18.59
CA LYS A 11 -4.92 18.30 17.67
C LYS A 11 -4.49 17.57 16.39
N ARG A 12 -3.93 16.38 16.51
CA ARG A 12 -3.53 15.52 15.37
C ARG A 12 -4.73 15.13 14.52
N LEU A 13 -5.81 14.71 15.13
CA LEU A 13 -7.06 14.38 14.44
C LEU A 13 -7.61 15.59 13.66
N LEU A 14 -7.64 16.75 14.28
CA LEU A 14 -8.12 17.98 13.65
C LEU A 14 -7.25 18.41 12.48
N LEU A 15 -5.92 18.41 12.66
CA LEU A 15 -4.97 18.69 11.57
C LEU A 15 -5.08 17.65 10.45
N GLY A 16 -5.25 16.38 10.80
CA GLY A 16 -5.46 15.31 9.85
C GLY A 16 -6.73 15.48 9.02
N MET A 17 -7.85 15.82 9.67
CA MET A 17 -9.11 16.13 8.97
C MET A 17 -8.96 17.33 8.05
N LEU A 18 -8.26 18.38 8.47
CA LEU A 18 -7.95 19.54 7.63
C LEU A 18 -7.12 19.13 6.41
N THR A 19 -6.08 18.31 6.63
CA THR A 19 -5.23 17.81 5.55
C THR A 19 -6.04 16.96 4.56
N LEU A 20 -6.89 16.05 5.06
CA LEU A 20 -7.78 15.25 4.23
C LEU A 20 -8.71 16.12 3.40
N PHE A 21 -9.32 17.12 4.02
CA PHE A 21 -10.19 18.07 3.33
C PHE A 21 -9.45 18.79 2.20
N ILE A 22 -8.22 19.27 2.45
CA ILE A 22 -7.39 19.95 1.43
C ILE A 22 -7.03 18.98 0.29
N ILE A 23 -6.66 17.73 0.60
CA ILE A 23 -6.36 16.71 -0.40
C ILE A 23 -7.60 16.43 -1.27
N LEU A 24 -8.77 16.26 -0.66
CA LEU A 24 -10.02 15.99 -1.40
C LEU A 24 -10.43 17.18 -2.26
N LEU A 25 -10.32 18.40 -1.73
CA LEU A 25 -10.63 19.62 -2.48
C LEU A 25 -9.69 19.78 -3.68
N SER A 26 -8.37 19.64 -3.46
CA SER A 26 -7.39 19.76 -4.54
C SER A 26 -7.57 18.65 -5.59
N SER A 27 -7.82 17.42 -5.17
CA SER A 27 -8.11 16.30 -6.08
C SER A 27 -9.37 16.54 -6.91
N TYR A 28 -10.44 17.04 -6.28
CA TYR A 28 -11.68 17.40 -6.98
C TYR A 28 -11.44 18.51 -8.02
N ILE A 29 -10.71 19.57 -7.66
CA ILE A 29 -10.37 20.67 -8.57
C ILE A 29 -9.54 20.15 -9.74
N LEU A 30 -8.48 19.37 -9.48
CA LEU A 30 -7.62 18.81 -10.52
C LEU A 30 -8.39 17.91 -11.49
N MET A 31 -9.27 17.05 -10.96
CA MET A 31 -10.12 16.19 -11.77
C MET A 31 -11.08 16.99 -12.66
N ARG A 32 -11.60 18.09 -12.14
CA ARG A 32 -12.51 18.97 -12.86
C ARG A 32 -11.83 19.81 -13.93
N LEU A 33 -10.55 20.18 -13.70
CA LEU A 33 -9.71 20.93 -14.64
C LEU A 33 -9.01 20.03 -15.67
N ALA A 34 -8.99 18.72 -15.44
CA ALA A 34 -8.34 17.78 -16.36
C ALA A 34 -8.94 17.88 -17.77
N PRO A 35 -8.12 18.03 -18.82
CA PRO A 35 -8.61 18.18 -20.19
C PRO A 35 -9.35 16.91 -20.64
N GLY A 36 -10.54 17.09 -21.21
CA GLY A 36 -11.40 16.04 -21.74
C GLY A 36 -12.70 15.90 -20.94
N ASP A 37 -13.78 15.63 -21.66
CA ASP A 37 -15.09 15.41 -21.07
C ASP A 37 -15.18 13.94 -20.60
N PRO A 38 -15.32 13.69 -19.28
CA PRO A 38 -15.41 12.33 -18.74
C PRO A 38 -16.61 11.55 -19.29
N THR A 39 -17.62 12.25 -19.77
CA THR A 39 -18.82 11.64 -20.35
C THR A 39 -18.61 11.17 -21.79
N LYS A 40 -17.59 11.68 -22.51
CA LYS A 40 -17.29 11.29 -23.90
C LYS A 40 -16.53 9.97 -23.99
N SER A 41 -15.81 9.55 -22.99
CA SER A 41 -15.08 8.27 -23.00
C SER A 41 -16.03 7.06 -23.00
N SER A 42 -17.23 7.23 -22.49
CA SER A 42 -18.27 6.19 -22.56
C SER A 42 -18.84 5.97 -23.97
N MET A 43 -18.65 6.92 -24.89
CA MET A 43 -19.09 6.80 -26.29
C MET A 43 -18.10 6.03 -27.18
N LEU A 44 -16.80 6.04 -26.85
CA LEU A 44 -15.75 5.38 -27.64
C LEU A 44 -15.69 3.85 -27.44
N GLY A 45 -16.37 3.32 -26.40
CA GLY A 45 -16.41 1.89 -26.09
C GLY A 45 -17.58 1.12 -26.73
N GLU A 46 -18.60 1.79 -27.21
CA GLU A 46 -19.73 1.14 -27.93
C GLU A 46 -19.51 1.38 -29.41
N GLY A 47 -19.16 0.31 -30.13
CA GLY A 47 -18.74 0.26 -31.52
C GLY A 47 -19.49 1.21 -32.48
N ALA A 48 -18.72 1.81 -33.35
CA ALA A 48 -19.18 2.62 -34.47
C ALA A 48 -20.06 1.78 -35.41
N GLY A 49 -21.31 1.67 -35.08
CA GLY A 49 -22.29 0.98 -35.94
C GLY A 49 -23.72 1.12 -35.43
N THR A 50 -24.47 1.96 -36.11
CA THR A 50 -25.92 2.07 -36.15
C THR A 50 -26.60 3.18 -35.34
N GLN A 51 -27.04 4.18 -36.14
CA GLN A 51 -28.33 4.92 -36.13
C GLN A 51 -28.54 6.08 -35.12
N LEU A 52 -29.08 7.15 -35.66
CA LEU A 52 -29.52 8.42 -35.06
C LEU A 52 -30.36 8.32 -33.76
N SER A 53 -30.99 7.19 -33.48
CA SER A 53 -31.67 6.92 -32.21
C SER A 53 -30.71 6.63 -31.05
N SER A 54 -29.52 6.13 -31.35
CA SER A 54 -28.47 5.87 -30.41
C SER A 54 -27.80 7.16 -29.89
N GLU A 55 -27.71 8.17 -30.74
CA GLU A 55 -27.08 9.46 -30.42
C GLU A 55 -27.89 10.29 -29.42
N LYS A 56 -29.23 10.31 -29.58
CA LYS A 56 -30.13 10.99 -28.63
C LYS A 56 -30.15 10.32 -27.26
N SER A 57 -30.13 9.00 -27.21
CA SER A 57 -30.05 8.25 -25.94
C SER A 57 -28.69 8.37 -25.29
N ALA A 58 -27.60 8.47 -26.05
CA ALA A 58 -26.27 8.73 -25.54
C ALA A 58 -26.12 10.16 -24.99
N LEU A 59 -26.69 11.15 -25.63
CA LEU A 59 -26.74 12.54 -25.15
C LEU A 59 -27.53 12.66 -23.84
N ALA A 60 -28.74 12.09 -23.78
CA ALA A 60 -29.57 12.10 -22.58
C ALA A 60 -28.88 11.37 -21.40
N ARG A 61 -28.14 10.30 -21.68
CA ARG A 61 -27.35 9.58 -20.70
C ARG A 61 -26.16 10.41 -20.20
N ASN A 62 -25.51 11.16 -21.08
CA ASN A 62 -24.45 12.10 -20.74
C ASN A 62 -24.97 13.23 -19.86
N ASP A 63 -26.11 13.80 -20.16
CA ASP A 63 -26.70 14.88 -19.38
C ASP A 63 -27.07 14.38 -17.97
N SER A 64 -27.63 13.18 -17.85
CA SER A 64 -27.95 12.57 -16.56
C SER A 64 -26.68 12.24 -15.74
N LEU A 65 -25.60 11.83 -16.40
CA LEU A 65 -24.30 11.62 -15.72
C LEU A 65 -23.69 12.95 -15.26
N ARG A 66 -23.77 14.00 -16.06
CA ARG A 66 -23.31 15.34 -15.70
C ARG A 66 -24.05 15.89 -14.50
N GLU A 67 -25.36 15.67 -14.44
CA GLU A 67 -26.20 16.07 -13.31
C GLU A 67 -25.87 15.27 -12.06
N LYS A 68 -25.76 13.93 -12.16
CA LYS A 68 -25.34 13.05 -11.03
C LYS A 68 -23.96 13.42 -10.49
N LEU A 69 -23.02 13.79 -11.35
CA LEU A 69 -21.67 14.21 -10.98
C LEU A 69 -21.56 15.69 -10.57
N HIS A 70 -22.70 16.41 -10.58
CA HIS A 70 -22.77 17.85 -10.32
C HIS A 70 -21.82 18.68 -11.21
N LEU A 71 -21.56 18.21 -12.44
CA LEU A 71 -20.66 18.90 -13.37
C LEU A 71 -21.29 20.15 -13.98
N ASP A 72 -22.59 20.26 -13.92
CA ASP A 72 -23.43 21.43 -14.30
C ASP A 72 -23.23 22.61 -13.33
N LYS A 73 -22.78 22.35 -12.09
CA LYS A 73 -22.68 23.35 -11.02
C LYS A 73 -21.27 23.94 -10.93
N PRO A 74 -21.10 25.14 -10.33
CA PRO A 74 -19.79 25.68 -10.01
C PRO A 74 -18.95 24.68 -9.19
N VAL A 75 -17.62 24.68 -9.38
CA VAL A 75 -16.68 23.70 -8.79
C VAL A 75 -16.87 23.57 -7.27
N TYR A 76 -17.00 24.68 -6.57
CA TYR A 76 -17.19 24.70 -5.12
C TYR A 76 -18.53 24.07 -4.68
N VAL A 77 -19.62 24.30 -5.42
CA VAL A 77 -20.94 23.71 -5.11
C VAL A 77 -20.90 22.20 -5.33
N GLY A 78 -20.36 21.76 -6.48
CA GLY A 78 -20.22 20.34 -6.78
C GLY A 78 -19.36 19.62 -5.75
N PHE A 79 -18.25 20.23 -5.32
CA PHE A 79 -17.41 19.67 -4.27
C PHE A 79 -18.16 19.49 -2.96
N PHE A 80 -18.87 20.51 -2.47
CA PHE A 80 -19.59 20.40 -1.19
C PHE A 80 -20.72 19.37 -1.25
N LEU A 81 -21.42 19.22 -2.37
CA LEU A 81 -22.45 18.20 -2.54
C LEU A 81 -21.83 16.78 -2.50
N TRP A 82 -20.76 16.57 -3.25
CA TRP A 82 -20.01 15.32 -3.23
C TRP A 82 -19.45 15.03 -1.83
N PHE A 83 -18.80 16.00 -1.19
CA PHE A 83 -18.21 15.86 0.15
C PHE A 83 -19.26 15.52 1.22
N LYS A 84 -20.47 16.09 1.11
CA LYS A 84 -21.61 15.73 1.96
C LYS A 84 -21.97 14.26 1.79
N GLY A 85 -22.01 13.74 0.56
CA GLY A 85 -22.23 12.32 0.27
C GLY A 85 -21.17 11.45 0.94
N VAL A 86 -19.88 11.79 0.77
CA VAL A 86 -18.76 11.07 1.36
C VAL A 86 -18.87 10.96 2.89
N LEU A 87 -19.32 12.03 3.57
CA LEU A 87 -19.53 12.02 5.02
C LEU A 87 -20.65 11.05 5.46
N HIS A 88 -21.57 10.70 4.55
CA HIS A 88 -22.63 9.70 4.78
C HIS A 88 -22.26 8.31 4.24
N GLY A 89 -21.02 8.13 3.75
CA GLY A 89 -20.55 6.87 3.15
C GLY A 89 -21.03 6.63 1.71
N ASP A 90 -21.65 7.62 1.09
CA ASP A 90 -22.04 7.59 -0.31
C ASP A 90 -20.94 8.20 -1.18
N PHE A 91 -20.22 7.32 -1.88
CA PHE A 91 -19.16 7.70 -2.83
C PHE A 91 -19.67 7.79 -4.27
N GLY A 92 -20.98 7.57 -4.49
CA GLY A 92 -21.59 7.52 -5.79
C GLY A 92 -21.43 6.17 -6.50
N GLU A 93 -21.81 6.17 -7.78
CA GLU A 93 -21.75 5.00 -8.66
C GLU A 93 -20.60 5.14 -9.66
N SER A 94 -19.97 4.02 -10.03
CA SER A 94 -18.96 3.98 -11.10
C SER A 94 -19.58 4.40 -12.42
N ALA A 95 -18.91 5.32 -13.11
CA ALA A 95 -19.38 5.88 -14.38
C ALA A 95 -18.85 5.11 -15.60
N ALA A 96 -17.70 4.45 -15.49
CA ALA A 96 -17.00 3.85 -16.62
C ALA A 96 -16.52 2.42 -16.38
N VAL A 97 -15.92 2.11 -15.22
CA VAL A 97 -15.31 0.79 -14.93
C VAL A 97 -16.38 -0.30 -14.77
N ASP A 98 -17.41 -0.02 -13.94
CA ASP A 98 -18.54 -0.94 -13.73
C ASP A 98 -19.81 -0.08 -13.55
N LYS A 99 -20.38 0.31 -14.68
CA LYS A 99 -21.42 1.34 -14.78
C LYS A 99 -22.63 1.05 -13.87
N GLY A 100 -22.94 2.01 -12.98
CA GLY A 100 -24.08 1.95 -12.08
C GLY A 100 -23.82 1.13 -10.80
N ARG A 101 -22.65 0.55 -10.63
CA ARG A 101 -22.30 -0.16 -9.40
C ARG A 101 -21.80 0.82 -8.34
N PRO A 102 -22.25 0.70 -7.07
CA PRO A 102 -21.76 1.53 -5.99
C PRO A 102 -20.23 1.44 -5.83
N VAL A 103 -19.55 2.58 -5.83
CA VAL A 103 -18.09 2.65 -5.76
C VAL A 103 -17.56 2.00 -4.48
N ALA A 104 -18.26 2.18 -3.36
CA ALA A 104 -17.88 1.54 -2.08
C ALA A 104 -17.79 0.01 -2.22
N SER A 105 -18.71 -0.63 -2.94
CA SER A 105 -18.71 -2.09 -3.15
C SER A 105 -17.51 -2.56 -3.97
N LEU A 106 -17.10 -1.77 -4.99
CA LEU A 106 -15.91 -2.06 -5.80
C LEU A 106 -14.64 -2.00 -4.96
N ILE A 107 -14.52 -0.98 -4.12
CA ILE A 107 -13.38 -0.82 -3.20
C ILE A 107 -13.31 -1.98 -2.21
N LEU A 108 -14.43 -2.29 -1.55
CA LEU A 108 -14.49 -3.37 -0.55
C LEU A 108 -14.21 -4.76 -1.14
N GLU A 109 -14.55 -4.99 -2.40
CA GLU A 109 -14.23 -6.24 -3.11
C GLU A 109 -12.73 -6.38 -3.37
N LYS A 110 -12.04 -5.29 -3.74
CA LYS A 110 -10.62 -5.32 -4.13
C LYS A 110 -9.66 -5.17 -2.93
N LEU A 111 -10.13 -4.56 -1.85
CA LEU A 111 -9.34 -4.28 -0.66
C LEU A 111 -8.70 -5.54 -0.03
N PRO A 112 -9.40 -6.68 0.19
CA PRO A 112 -8.81 -7.87 0.79
C PRO A 112 -7.64 -8.45 -0.02
N VAL A 113 -7.70 -8.35 -1.36
CA VAL A 113 -6.65 -8.80 -2.27
C VAL A 113 -5.36 -8.01 -2.02
N THR A 114 -5.44 -6.69 -2.04
CA THR A 114 -4.30 -5.80 -1.79
C THR A 114 -3.76 -5.95 -0.36
N LEU A 115 -4.65 -6.05 0.64
CA LEU A 115 -4.23 -6.26 2.03
C LEU A 115 -3.45 -7.57 2.20
N SER A 116 -3.93 -8.66 1.61
CA SER A 116 -3.25 -9.96 1.71
C SER A 116 -1.84 -9.92 1.12
N LEU A 117 -1.68 -9.27 -0.03
CA LEU A 117 -0.37 -9.08 -0.68
C LEU A 117 0.58 -8.22 0.17
N ASN A 118 0.10 -7.07 0.62
CA ASN A 118 0.94 -6.13 1.35
C ASN A 118 1.31 -6.65 2.74
N ILE A 119 0.40 -7.30 3.45
CA ILE A 119 0.68 -7.94 4.74
C ILE A 119 1.77 -9.00 4.56
N LEU A 120 1.64 -9.86 3.53
CA LEU A 120 2.62 -10.90 3.28
C LEU A 120 3.97 -10.32 2.84
N ALA A 121 3.98 -9.28 2.01
CA ALA A 121 5.20 -8.58 1.60
C ALA A 121 5.93 -7.93 2.78
N ILE A 122 5.19 -7.28 3.69
CA ILE A 122 5.76 -6.70 4.92
C ILE A 122 6.33 -7.81 5.80
N LEU A 123 5.58 -8.89 6.01
CA LEU A 123 6.05 -10.04 6.79
C LEU A 123 7.36 -10.59 6.23
N VAL A 124 7.43 -10.83 4.93
CA VAL A 124 8.64 -11.32 4.25
C VAL A 124 9.78 -10.30 4.38
N THR A 125 9.48 -9.00 4.21
CA THR A 125 10.48 -7.94 4.38
C THR A 125 11.10 -7.97 5.77
N TYR A 126 10.29 -8.04 6.82
CA TYR A 126 10.78 -8.04 8.20
C TYR A 126 11.50 -9.35 8.55
N LEU A 127 10.97 -10.50 8.12
CA LEU A 127 11.59 -11.81 8.35
C LEU A 127 12.96 -11.95 7.67
N CYS A 128 13.16 -11.33 6.52
CA CYS A 128 14.44 -11.38 5.80
C CYS A 128 15.41 -10.27 6.27
N ALA A 129 14.93 -9.03 6.33
CA ALA A 129 15.81 -7.88 6.57
C ALA A 129 16.34 -7.82 8.01
N ILE A 130 15.53 -8.17 9.02
CA ILE A 130 15.97 -8.12 10.41
C ILE A 130 17.11 -9.10 10.68
N PRO A 131 17.03 -10.40 10.36
CA PRO A 131 18.16 -11.31 10.55
C PRO A 131 19.41 -10.90 9.79
N LEU A 132 19.27 -10.40 8.55
CA LEU A 132 20.38 -9.90 7.76
C LEU A 132 21.06 -8.69 8.43
N GLY A 133 20.27 -7.73 8.94
CA GLY A 133 20.78 -6.56 9.65
C GLY A 133 21.46 -6.91 10.97
N ILE A 134 20.89 -7.84 11.76
CA ILE A 134 21.51 -8.34 13.00
C ILE A 134 22.84 -9.03 12.68
N PHE A 135 22.84 -9.92 11.67
CA PHE A 135 24.06 -10.63 11.27
C PHE A 135 25.18 -9.67 10.85
N SER A 136 24.85 -8.66 10.03
CA SER A 136 25.77 -7.60 9.62
C SER A 136 26.30 -6.78 10.80
N ALA A 137 25.46 -6.50 11.81
CA ALA A 137 25.87 -5.74 12.99
C ALA A 137 26.80 -6.52 13.95
N VAL A 138 26.57 -7.83 14.09
CA VAL A 138 27.38 -8.70 14.96
C VAL A 138 28.77 -8.97 14.37
N ARG A 139 28.91 -8.92 13.05
CA ARG A 139 30.16 -9.18 12.33
C ARG A 139 30.47 -8.05 11.34
N PRO A 140 30.67 -6.82 11.83
CA PRO A 140 30.88 -5.66 10.96
C PRO A 140 32.18 -5.82 10.17
N ASP A 141 32.20 -5.23 8.97
CA ASP A 141 33.36 -5.14 8.07
C ASP A 141 33.95 -6.49 7.61
N THR A 142 33.21 -7.57 7.82
CA THR A 142 33.58 -8.88 7.28
C THR A 142 33.23 -8.99 5.78
N ARG A 143 33.85 -9.95 5.09
CA ARG A 143 33.53 -10.23 3.67
C ARG A 143 32.03 -10.56 3.46
N LEU A 144 31.42 -11.23 4.45
CA LEU A 144 29.98 -11.55 4.40
C LEU A 144 29.10 -10.30 4.61
N ASP A 145 29.45 -9.41 5.55
CA ASP A 145 28.76 -8.13 5.74
C ASP A 145 28.79 -7.30 4.45
N ASN A 146 29.98 -7.19 3.84
CA ASN A 146 30.14 -6.47 2.58
C ASN A 146 29.36 -7.12 1.42
N ALA A 147 29.34 -8.44 1.33
CA ALA A 147 28.58 -9.17 0.32
C ALA A 147 27.06 -8.98 0.50
N ILE A 148 26.55 -9.08 1.73
CA ILE A 148 25.14 -8.84 2.06
C ILE A 148 24.79 -7.40 1.70
N THR A 149 25.57 -6.44 2.11
CA THR A 149 25.36 -5.02 1.85
C THR A 149 25.34 -4.76 0.34
N PHE A 150 26.31 -5.28 -0.43
CA PHE A 150 26.34 -5.15 -1.88
C PHE A 150 25.10 -5.75 -2.53
N PHE A 151 24.72 -6.98 -2.13
CA PHE A 151 23.56 -7.66 -2.69
C PHE A 151 22.26 -6.91 -2.40
N LEU A 152 22.08 -6.39 -1.18
CA LEU A 152 20.91 -5.61 -0.80
C LEU A 152 20.82 -4.29 -1.60
N PHE A 153 21.95 -3.60 -1.81
CA PHE A 153 21.99 -2.41 -2.63
C PHE A 153 21.74 -2.72 -4.12
N PHE A 154 22.27 -3.84 -4.61
CA PHE A 154 21.97 -4.31 -5.95
C PHE A 154 20.47 -4.52 -6.14
N LEU A 155 19.81 -5.26 -5.24
CA LEU A 155 18.36 -5.44 -5.28
C LEU A 155 17.62 -4.11 -5.23
N TYR A 156 18.00 -3.21 -4.35
CA TYR A 156 17.39 -1.89 -4.21
C TYR A 156 17.48 -1.04 -5.48
N SER A 157 18.53 -1.20 -6.26
CA SER A 157 18.74 -0.44 -7.50
C SER A 157 17.87 -0.92 -8.66
N LEU A 158 17.26 -2.10 -8.57
CA LEU A 158 16.43 -2.67 -9.63
C LEU A 158 15.04 -2.01 -9.67
N PRO A 159 14.59 -1.45 -10.82
CA PRO A 159 13.23 -0.93 -10.94
C PRO A 159 12.19 -2.06 -10.81
N VAL A 160 11.16 -1.84 -9.98
CA VAL A 160 10.13 -2.87 -9.69
C VAL A 160 9.45 -3.39 -10.95
N LEU A 161 9.10 -2.50 -11.89
CA LEU A 161 8.47 -2.90 -13.15
C LEU A 161 9.38 -3.82 -13.97
N TRP A 162 10.66 -3.46 -14.10
CA TRP A 162 11.64 -4.27 -14.81
C TRP A 162 11.82 -5.64 -14.15
N THR A 163 11.97 -5.67 -12.84
CA THR A 163 12.12 -6.92 -12.06
C THR A 163 10.90 -7.82 -12.24
N ALA A 164 9.69 -7.26 -12.14
CA ALA A 164 8.46 -8.02 -12.31
C ALA A 164 8.36 -8.66 -13.69
N LEU A 165 8.67 -7.90 -14.75
CA LEU A 165 8.66 -8.39 -16.13
C LEU A 165 9.74 -9.46 -16.38
N MET A 166 10.95 -9.27 -15.84
CA MET A 166 12.04 -10.25 -15.95
C MET A 166 11.70 -11.54 -15.21
N LEU A 167 11.14 -11.46 -14.01
CA LEU A 167 10.70 -12.64 -13.28
C LEU A 167 9.60 -13.40 -14.02
N GLN A 168 8.64 -12.70 -14.64
CA GLN A 168 7.64 -13.35 -15.48
C GLN A 168 8.26 -14.02 -16.70
N ALA A 169 9.16 -13.35 -17.41
CA ALA A 169 9.81 -13.87 -18.60
C ALA A 169 10.68 -15.11 -18.31
N VAL A 170 11.26 -15.18 -17.11
CA VAL A 170 12.13 -16.31 -16.73
C VAL A 170 11.33 -17.44 -16.08
N PHE A 171 10.47 -17.13 -15.12
CA PHE A 171 9.91 -18.12 -14.19
C PHE A 171 8.44 -18.48 -14.42
N CYS A 172 7.70 -17.75 -15.27
CA CYS A 172 6.30 -18.05 -15.52
C CYS A 172 6.10 -18.95 -16.74
N LYS A 173 4.90 -19.49 -16.90
CA LYS A 173 4.51 -20.31 -18.05
C LYS A 173 4.79 -19.57 -19.35
N GLY A 174 5.58 -20.20 -20.23
CA GLY A 174 6.09 -19.59 -21.46
C GLY A 174 7.51 -19.04 -21.36
N GLY A 175 8.11 -19.01 -20.17
CA GLY A 175 9.49 -18.61 -19.92
C GLY A 175 10.49 -19.78 -19.89
N TRP A 176 11.73 -19.47 -19.47
CA TRP A 176 12.83 -20.45 -19.47
C TRP A 176 12.68 -21.53 -18.38
N LEU A 177 12.10 -21.17 -17.22
CA LEU A 177 11.90 -22.07 -16.08
C LEU A 177 10.44 -21.94 -15.60
N PRO A 178 9.46 -22.58 -16.26
CA PRO A 178 8.04 -22.36 -16.02
C PRO A 178 7.56 -23.00 -14.71
N VAL A 179 7.95 -22.43 -13.58
CA VAL A 179 7.59 -22.90 -12.22
C VAL A 179 6.34 -22.20 -11.70
N PHE A 180 6.21 -20.88 -11.97
CA PHE A 180 5.16 -20.05 -11.39
C PHE A 180 4.04 -19.76 -12.39
N PRO A 181 2.82 -19.51 -11.88
CA PRO A 181 1.70 -19.08 -12.70
C PRO A 181 1.94 -17.67 -13.26
N LEU A 182 1.37 -17.38 -14.43
CA LEU A 182 1.61 -16.11 -15.13
C LEU A 182 0.74 -14.97 -14.57
N LYS A 183 -0.50 -15.25 -14.15
CA LYS A 183 -1.51 -14.23 -13.84
C LYS A 183 -2.38 -14.62 -12.65
N GLY A 184 -2.88 -13.58 -11.96
CA GLY A 184 -3.83 -13.72 -10.86
C GLY A 184 -3.20 -14.17 -9.54
N LEU A 185 -4.00 -14.19 -8.48
CA LEU A 185 -3.61 -14.65 -7.13
C LEU A 185 -4.18 -16.02 -6.77
N PHE A 186 -5.21 -16.43 -7.48
CA PHE A 186 -5.90 -17.67 -7.19
C PHE A 186 -5.82 -18.62 -8.39
N PRO A 187 -5.60 -19.91 -8.16
CA PRO A 187 -5.62 -20.90 -9.22
C PRO A 187 -7.04 -21.08 -9.77
N GLU A 188 -7.12 -21.55 -11.01
CA GLU A 188 -8.38 -22.07 -11.53
C GLU A 188 -8.74 -23.37 -10.79
N ILE A 189 -9.85 -23.33 -10.07
CA ILE A 189 -10.30 -24.49 -9.30
C ILE A 189 -10.96 -25.51 -10.25
N VAL A 190 -10.28 -26.64 -10.44
CA VAL A 190 -10.82 -27.76 -11.23
C VAL A 190 -11.58 -28.73 -10.27
N PRO A 191 -12.76 -29.23 -10.67
CA PRO A 191 -13.47 -30.22 -9.88
C PRO A 191 -12.59 -31.42 -9.50
N GLY A 192 -12.54 -31.75 -8.20
CA GLY A 192 -11.69 -32.84 -7.70
C GLY A 192 -10.32 -32.44 -7.16
N MET A 193 -9.95 -31.15 -7.19
CA MET A 193 -8.73 -30.69 -6.53
C MET A 193 -8.83 -30.81 -5.00
N SER A 194 -7.77 -31.35 -4.38
CA SER A 194 -7.67 -31.38 -2.92
C SER A 194 -7.40 -29.96 -2.37
N THR A 195 -7.83 -29.69 -1.14
CA THR A 195 -7.57 -28.41 -0.45
C THR A 195 -6.07 -28.08 -0.37
N TRP A 196 -5.23 -29.10 -0.19
CA TRP A 196 -3.76 -28.92 -0.16
C TRP A 196 -3.19 -28.51 -1.51
N ALA A 197 -3.75 -29.04 -2.60
CA ALA A 197 -3.34 -28.66 -3.96
C ALA A 197 -3.75 -27.20 -4.26
N ILE A 198 -4.95 -26.80 -3.86
CA ILE A 198 -5.42 -25.40 -3.99
C ILE A 198 -4.52 -24.47 -3.18
N LEU A 199 -4.21 -24.81 -1.93
CA LEU A 199 -3.32 -23.99 -1.08
C LEU A 199 -1.93 -23.86 -1.68
N GLY A 200 -1.33 -24.98 -2.14
CA GLY A 200 -0.01 -24.99 -2.75
C GLY A 200 0.06 -24.13 -4.01
N GLN A 201 -0.95 -24.23 -4.88
CA GLN A 201 -1.01 -23.38 -6.08
C GLN A 201 -1.25 -21.92 -5.74
N THR A 202 -2.11 -21.61 -4.76
CA THR A 202 -2.32 -20.24 -4.29
C THR A 202 -1.00 -19.65 -3.78
N LEU A 203 -0.23 -20.38 -2.98
CA LEU A 203 1.08 -19.92 -2.51
C LEU A 203 2.03 -19.60 -3.69
N LEU A 204 2.04 -20.44 -4.74
CA LEU A 204 2.86 -20.17 -5.93
C LEU A 204 2.45 -18.88 -6.65
N HIS A 205 1.16 -18.52 -6.67
CA HIS A 205 0.68 -17.25 -7.21
C HIS A 205 1.16 -16.02 -6.41
N TYR A 206 1.39 -16.18 -5.11
CA TYR A 206 1.86 -15.09 -4.25
C TYR A 206 3.37 -14.86 -4.31
N VAL A 207 4.19 -15.88 -4.63
CA VAL A 207 5.67 -15.80 -4.50
C VAL A 207 6.26 -14.63 -5.27
N LEU A 208 6.02 -14.53 -6.57
CA LEU A 208 6.63 -13.48 -7.40
C LEU A 208 6.10 -12.08 -7.09
N PRO A 209 4.77 -11.85 -6.96
CA PRO A 209 4.25 -10.53 -6.55
C PRO A 209 4.77 -10.08 -5.19
N VAL A 210 4.76 -10.97 -4.19
CA VAL A 210 5.27 -10.66 -2.85
C VAL A 210 6.76 -10.35 -2.87
N PHE A 211 7.56 -11.10 -3.64
CA PHE A 211 8.98 -10.78 -3.83
C PHE A 211 9.16 -9.39 -4.43
N CYS A 212 8.40 -9.03 -5.47
CA CYS A 212 8.45 -7.71 -6.09
C CYS A 212 8.07 -6.57 -5.14
N LEU A 213 7.17 -6.81 -4.18
CA LEU A 213 6.76 -5.83 -3.18
C LEU A 213 7.76 -5.71 -2.01
N SER A 214 8.52 -6.78 -1.73
CA SER A 214 9.35 -6.88 -0.53
C SER A 214 10.82 -6.54 -0.76
N TYR A 215 11.40 -6.88 -1.92
CA TYR A 215 12.86 -6.84 -2.11
C TYR A 215 13.46 -5.44 -1.95
N ALA A 216 12.76 -4.40 -2.39
CA ALA A 216 13.24 -3.01 -2.24
C ALA A 216 13.30 -2.59 -0.75
N GLY A 217 12.41 -3.14 0.08
CA GLY A 217 12.40 -2.90 1.52
C GLY A 217 13.54 -3.57 2.28
N PHE A 218 14.13 -4.63 1.72
CA PHE A 218 15.21 -5.38 2.40
C PHE A 218 16.41 -4.51 2.72
N ALA A 219 16.88 -3.72 1.75
CA ALA A 219 18.07 -2.87 1.92
C ALA A 219 17.85 -1.79 2.99
N GLY A 220 16.72 -1.10 2.95
CA GLY A 220 16.38 -0.06 3.92
C GLY A 220 16.29 -0.62 5.33
N LEU A 221 15.44 -1.63 5.54
CA LEU A 221 15.19 -2.20 6.86
C LEU A 221 16.42 -2.92 7.43
N ALA A 222 17.18 -3.67 6.62
CA ALA A 222 18.40 -4.31 7.07
C ALA A 222 19.46 -3.28 7.51
N ARG A 223 19.60 -2.18 6.77
CA ARG A 223 20.51 -1.08 7.14
C ARG A 223 20.10 -0.40 8.44
N PHE A 224 18.81 -0.11 8.61
CA PHE A 224 18.30 0.46 9.87
C PHE A 224 18.49 -0.51 11.05
N THR A 225 18.24 -1.82 10.83
CA THR A 225 18.50 -2.85 11.82
C THR A 225 19.98 -2.91 12.22
N ARG A 226 20.87 -2.90 11.21
CA ARG A 226 22.34 -2.88 11.44
C ARG A 226 22.76 -1.66 12.24
N SER A 227 22.32 -0.47 11.85
CA SER A 227 22.67 0.79 12.52
C SER A 227 22.19 0.81 13.98
N GLY A 228 20.91 0.47 14.22
CA GLY A 228 20.36 0.41 15.58
C GLY A 228 21.05 -0.65 16.46
N MET A 229 21.41 -1.80 15.89
CA MET A 229 22.16 -2.82 16.59
C MET A 229 23.59 -2.37 16.95
N LEU A 230 24.30 -1.69 16.02
CA LEU A 230 25.65 -1.19 16.27
C LEU A 230 25.67 -0.13 17.38
N GLU A 231 24.65 0.74 17.45
CA GLU A 231 24.54 1.72 18.54
C GLU A 231 24.38 1.06 19.90
N VAL A 232 23.62 -0.03 19.97
CA VAL A 232 23.29 -0.73 21.22
C VAL A 232 24.39 -1.69 21.66
N ILE A 233 25.03 -2.41 20.73
CA ILE A 233 25.93 -3.53 21.04
C ILE A 233 27.21 -3.09 21.78
N HIS A 234 27.56 -1.80 21.71
CA HIS A 234 28.72 -1.20 22.37
C HIS A 234 28.41 -0.58 23.76
N GLN A 235 27.15 -0.62 24.19
CA GLN A 235 26.72 -0.05 25.48
C GLN A 235 27.21 -0.86 26.66
N ASP A 236 27.43 -0.20 27.81
CA ASP A 236 28.01 -0.82 29.01
C ASP A 236 27.17 -1.96 29.60
N TYR A 237 25.85 -1.88 29.49
CA TYR A 237 24.97 -2.97 29.94
C TYR A 237 25.13 -4.26 29.10
N ILE A 238 25.51 -4.15 27.83
CA ILE A 238 25.85 -5.30 26.98
C ILE A 238 27.19 -5.90 27.42
N ARG A 239 28.19 -5.07 27.75
CA ARG A 239 29.47 -5.55 28.33
C ARG A 239 29.23 -6.26 29.64
N THR A 240 28.39 -5.73 30.51
CA THR A 240 27.98 -6.35 31.76
C THR A 240 27.30 -7.71 31.54
N ALA A 241 26.43 -7.83 30.56
CA ALA A 241 25.76 -9.08 30.21
C ALA A 241 26.79 -10.16 29.78
N ARG A 242 27.76 -9.78 28.95
CA ARG A 242 28.88 -10.68 28.57
C ARG A 242 29.75 -11.07 29.77
N ALA A 243 30.09 -10.12 30.65
CA ALA A 243 30.90 -10.38 31.86
C ALA A 243 30.18 -11.34 32.84
N LYS A 244 28.85 -11.37 32.85
CA LYS A 244 28.03 -12.33 33.61
C LYS A 244 27.97 -13.73 32.98
N GLY A 245 28.69 -13.98 31.87
CA GLY A 245 28.77 -15.30 31.22
C GLY A 245 27.57 -15.69 30.40
N LEU A 246 26.71 -14.73 30.00
CA LEU A 246 25.58 -15.03 29.12
C LEU A 246 26.06 -15.44 27.73
N SER A 247 25.36 -16.37 27.08
CA SER A 247 25.68 -16.79 25.71
C SER A 247 25.52 -15.62 24.73
N GLU A 248 26.36 -15.53 23.71
CA GLU A 248 26.34 -14.43 22.73
C GLU A 248 25.00 -14.31 22.04
N SER A 249 24.31 -15.40 21.72
CA SER A 249 22.97 -15.39 21.19
C SER A 249 21.96 -14.72 22.13
N SER A 250 22.05 -14.96 23.43
CA SER A 250 21.22 -14.29 24.44
C SER A 250 21.54 -12.81 24.55
N VAL A 251 22.82 -12.44 24.52
CA VAL A 251 23.25 -11.03 24.51
C VAL A 251 22.72 -10.30 23.30
N VAL A 252 22.85 -10.87 22.11
CA VAL A 252 22.42 -10.27 20.86
C VAL A 252 20.90 -10.17 20.77
N LEU A 253 20.18 -11.29 20.94
CA LEU A 253 18.73 -11.32 20.67
C LEU A 253 17.90 -10.75 21.83
N LYS A 254 18.27 -11.03 23.09
CA LYS A 254 17.47 -10.64 24.24
C LYS A 254 17.85 -9.26 24.79
N HIS A 255 19.12 -8.87 24.73
CA HIS A 255 19.59 -7.61 25.31
C HIS A 255 19.82 -6.53 24.27
N ALA A 256 20.53 -6.80 23.17
CA ALA A 256 20.82 -5.80 22.15
C ALA A 256 19.62 -5.57 21.23
N PHE A 257 19.07 -6.62 20.62
CA PHE A 257 17.99 -6.47 19.65
C PHE A 257 16.71 -5.90 20.26
N ARG A 258 16.37 -6.29 21.50
CA ARG A 258 15.20 -5.72 22.19
C ARG A 258 15.23 -4.18 22.25
N ASN A 259 16.40 -3.60 22.52
CA ASN A 259 16.55 -2.14 22.56
C ASN A 259 16.67 -1.52 21.17
N ALA A 260 17.29 -2.20 20.22
CA ALA A 260 17.35 -1.77 18.83
C ALA A 260 15.99 -1.82 18.13
N MET A 261 15.04 -2.66 18.60
CA MET A 261 13.68 -2.77 18.01
C MET A 261 12.86 -1.49 18.03
N ILE A 262 13.16 -0.53 18.91
CA ILE A 262 12.44 0.75 18.98
C ILE A 262 12.44 1.42 17.61
N ILE A 263 13.59 1.45 16.92
CA ILE A 263 13.72 2.01 15.58
C ILE A 263 12.85 1.24 14.56
N MET A 264 12.77 -0.09 14.69
CA MET A 264 11.98 -0.91 13.76
C MET A 264 10.49 -0.80 13.96
N ILE A 265 10.04 -0.66 15.21
CA ILE A 265 8.64 -0.37 15.54
C ILE A 265 8.23 0.98 14.94
N THR A 266 9.12 1.96 15.02
CA THR A 266 8.97 3.28 14.40
C THR A 266 8.75 3.16 12.89
N LEU A 267 9.61 2.40 12.21
CA LEU A 267 9.51 2.18 10.76
C LEU A 267 8.22 1.41 10.40
N PHE A 268 7.86 0.41 11.20
CA PHE A 268 6.63 -0.37 11.01
C PHE A 268 5.39 0.52 11.07
N ALA A 269 5.33 1.42 12.03
CA ALA A 269 4.23 2.37 12.15
C ALA A 269 4.07 3.25 10.88
N GLY A 270 5.18 3.65 10.26
CA GLY A 270 5.18 4.42 9.00
C GLY A 270 4.72 3.63 7.76
N ILE A 271 4.72 2.29 7.81
CA ILE A 271 4.29 1.43 6.69
C ILE A 271 2.77 1.22 6.67
N LEU A 272 2.08 1.37 7.81
CA LEU A 272 0.64 1.13 7.92
C LEU A 272 -0.21 1.83 6.84
N PRO A 273 0.04 3.10 6.48
CA PRO A 273 -0.69 3.75 5.41
C PRO A 273 -0.54 3.08 4.03
N SER A 274 0.61 2.48 3.76
CA SER A 274 0.88 1.84 2.46
C SER A 274 0.22 0.47 2.29
N LEU A 275 -0.28 -0.13 3.38
CA LEU A 275 -0.97 -1.43 3.34
C LEU A 275 -2.14 -1.46 2.36
N VAL A 276 -2.82 -0.34 2.20
CA VAL A 276 -4.09 -0.24 1.47
C VAL A 276 -3.93 0.36 0.08
N GLY A 277 -2.87 1.15 -0.14
CA GLY A 277 -2.65 1.86 -1.40
C GLY A 277 -2.45 0.95 -2.62
N GLY A 278 -2.07 -0.31 -2.39
CA GLY A 278 -1.72 -1.25 -3.45
C GLY A 278 -0.48 -0.84 -4.24
N SER A 279 -0.01 -1.73 -5.08
CA SER A 279 1.07 -1.43 -6.04
C SER A 279 0.52 -1.53 -7.46
N ILE A 280 0.22 -0.40 -8.07
CA ILE A 280 -0.29 -0.34 -9.45
C ILE A 280 0.58 -1.18 -10.39
N LEU A 281 1.91 -1.05 -10.28
CA LEU A 281 2.85 -1.73 -11.18
C LEU A 281 2.82 -3.24 -11.00
N VAL A 282 2.91 -3.73 -9.77
CA VAL A 282 2.93 -5.18 -9.49
C VAL A 282 1.58 -5.80 -9.80
N GLU A 283 0.49 -5.20 -9.34
CA GLU A 283 -0.85 -5.71 -9.60
C GLU A 283 -1.19 -5.72 -11.10
N TYR A 284 -0.74 -4.70 -11.85
CA TYR A 284 -0.93 -4.64 -13.30
C TYR A 284 -0.14 -5.74 -14.02
N VAL A 285 1.16 -5.88 -13.73
CA VAL A 285 2.02 -6.88 -14.38
C VAL A 285 1.51 -8.30 -14.13
N PHE A 286 1.17 -8.63 -12.89
CA PHE A 286 0.68 -9.97 -12.52
C PHE A 286 -0.83 -10.15 -12.72
N ASN A 287 -1.53 -9.15 -13.29
CA ASN A 287 -2.98 -9.16 -13.50
C ASN A 287 -3.77 -9.51 -12.23
N ILE A 288 -3.43 -8.85 -11.13
CA ILE A 288 -4.03 -9.05 -9.82
C ILE A 288 -5.17 -8.06 -9.65
N PRO A 289 -6.40 -8.49 -9.34
CA PRO A 289 -7.56 -7.62 -9.22
C PRO A 289 -7.61 -6.93 -7.85
N GLY A 290 -6.61 -6.10 -7.54
CA GLY A 290 -6.50 -5.34 -6.29
C GLY A 290 -6.82 -3.85 -6.47
N MET A 291 -6.51 -3.06 -5.41
CA MET A 291 -6.76 -1.60 -5.36
C MET A 291 -5.89 -0.84 -6.35
N GLY A 292 -4.64 -1.27 -6.58
CA GLY A 292 -3.74 -0.65 -7.55
C GLY A 292 -4.22 -0.83 -8.98
N SER A 293 -4.66 -2.04 -9.33
CA SER A 293 -5.26 -2.32 -10.65
C SER A 293 -6.59 -1.58 -10.85
N LEU A 294 -7.42 -1.49 -9.81
CA LEU A 294 -8.66 -0.71 -9.82
C LEU A 294 -8.37 0.79 -10.05
N SER A 295 -7.33 1.33 -9.40
CA SER A 295 -6.90 2.72 -9.58
C SER A 295 -6.43 2.98 -11.01
N MET A 296 -5.69 2.05 -11.59
CA MET A 296 -5.24 2.16 -13.00
C MET A 296 -6.41 2.10 -13.98
N LEU A 297 -7.37 1.20 -13.76
CA LEU A 297 -8.60 1.13 -14.56
C LEU A 297 -9.42 2.40 -14.45
N ALA A 298 -9.61 2.91 -13.23
CA ALA A 298 -10.34 4.15 -12.99
C ALA A 298 -9.68 5.35 -13.70
N LEU A 299 -8.34 5.42 -13.67
CA LEU A 299 -7.58 6.48 -14.33
C LEU A 299 -7.68 6.39 -15.86
N SER A 300 -7.48 5.20 -16.43
CA SER A 300 -7.51 4.99 -17.89
C SER A 300 -8.89 5.17 -18.48
N SER A 301 -9.95 4.76 -17.77
CA SER A 301 -11.34 4.94 -18.17
C SER A 301 -11.94 6.30 -17.76
N ARG A 302 -11.19 7.14 -17.02
CA ARG A 302 -11.64 8.43 -16.48
C ARG A 302 -12.91 8.31 -15.62
N ASP A 303 -12.99 7.29 -14.81
CA ASP A 303 -14.08 7.10 -13.85
C ASP A 303 -13.92 8.05 -12.67
N ILE A 304 -14.49 9.26 -12.80
CA ILE A 304 -14.32 10.33 -11.81
C ILE A 304 -14.85 9.93 -10.43
N PRO A 305 -16.07 9.40 -10.27
CA PRO A 305 -16.54 8.98 -8.94
C PRO A 305 -15.62 7.97 -8.28
N LEU A 306 -15.17 6.97 -9.03
CA LEU A 306 -14.29 5.94 -8.53
C LEU A 306 -12.91 6.51 -8.13
N LEU A 307 -12.32 7.39 -8.96
CA LEU A 307 -11.03 8.05 -8.63
C LEU A 307 -11.15 8.91 -7.37
N MET A 308 -12.22 9.71 -7.28
CA MET A 308 -12.45 10.55 -6.10
C MET A 308 -12.62 9.72 -4.83
N ALA A 309 -13.35 8.62 -4.90
CA ALA A 309 -13.51 7.70 -3.78
C ALA A 309 -12.19 7.00 -3.39
N LEU A 310 -11.37 6.60 -4.37
CA LEU A 310 -10.05 6.02 -4.11
C LEU A 310 -9.13 7.02 -3.39
N PHE A 311 -9.14 8.29 -3.78
CA PHE A 311 -8.39 9.34 -3.06
C PHE A 311 -8.94 9.59 -1.65
N ALA A 312 -10.28 9.63 -1.49
CA ALA A 312 -10.91 9.79 -0.18
C ALA A 312 -10.57 8.63 0.76
N PHE A 313 -10.72 7.41 0.26
CA PHE A 313 -10.45 6.19 1.02
C PHE A 313 -8.94 6.07 1.36
N GLY A 314 -8.06 6.26 0.39
CA GLY A 314 -6.62 6.24 0.58
C GLY A 314 -6.15 7.32 1.57
N GLY A 315 -6.69 8.55 1.46
CA GLY A 315 -6.41 9.64 2.39
C GLY A 315 -6.89 9.35 3.81
N ALA A 316 -8.10 8.83 3.97
CA ALA A 316 -8.66 8.46 5.28
C ALA A 316 -7.85 7.34 5.95
N LEU A 317 -7.43 6.34 5.17
CA LEU A 317 -6.59 5.25 5.67
C LEU A 317 -5.17 5.70 6.01
N THR A 318 -4.61 6.63 5.24
CA THR A 318 -3.32 7.26 5.56
C THR A 318 -3.40 7.99 6.90
N LEU A 319 -4.47 8.75 7.14
CA LEU A 319 -4.70 9.40 8.43
C LEU A 319 -4.86 8.40 9.57
N ALA A 320 -5.67 7.36 9.37
CA ALA A 320 -5.83 6.28 10.35
C ALA A 320 -4.50 5.59 10.65
N GLY A 321 -3.67 5.34 9.63
CA GLY A 321 -2.33 4.78 9.79
C GLY A 321 -1.40 5.69 10.59
N ILE A 322 -1.40 7.00 10.32
CA ILE A 322 -0.60 7.98 11.07
C ILE A 322 -1.05 8.04 12.54
N LEU A 323 -2.34 8.10 12.81
CA LEU A 323 -2.88 8.09 14.17
C LEU A 323 -2.53 6.81 14.92
N LEU A 324 -2.63 5.66 14.25
CA LEU A 324 -2.23 4.38 14.81
C LEU A 324 -0.72 4.34 15.08
N ALA A 325 0.09 4.90 14.20
CA ALA A 325 1.52 5.07 14.41
C ALA A 325 1.81 5.90 15.67
N ASP A 326 1.15 7.04 15.84
CA ASP A 326 1.31 7.89 17.02
C ASP A 326 0.93 7.14 18.31
N ILE A 327 -0.12 6.32 18.30
CA ILE A 327 -0.52 5.48 19.44
C ILE A 327 0.53 4.41 19.72
N LEU A 328 1.04 3.74 18.70
CA LEU A 328 2.09 2.72 18.85
C LEU A 328 3.40 3.31 19.40
N TYR A 329 3.75 4.54 19.04
CA TYR A 329 4.90 5.24 19.60
C TYR A 329 4.76 5.44 21.12
N VAL A 330 3.60 5.84 21.58
CA VAL A 330 3.31 6.02 23.02
C VAL A 330 3.46 4.70 23.79
N ILE A 331 2.98 3.62 23.19
CA ILE A 331 3.06 2.28 23.81
C ILE A 331 4.52 1.79 23.84
N ALA A 332 5.28 2.07 22.77
CA ALA A 332 6.67 1.60 22.64
C ALA A 332 7.64 2.39 23.53
N ASP A 333 7.45 3.70 23.66
CA ASP A 333 8.29 4.56 24.52
C ASP A 333 7.44 5.50 25.39
N PRO A 334 7.14 5.11 26.63
CA PRO A 334 6.36 5.92 27.56
C PRO A 334 7.09 7.18 28.06
N ARG A 335 8.36 7.40 27.67
CA ARG A 335 9.17 8.58 28.02
C ARG A 335 8.94 9.77 27.08
N ILE A 336 8.18 9.57 25.99
CA ILE A 336 7.88 10.63 25.05
C ILE A 336 6.99 11.67 25.76
N ASP A 337 7.55 12.86 26.01
CA ASP A 337 6.83 14.00 26.58
C ASP A 337 6.08 14.73 25.46
N PHE A 338 4.76 14.75 25.58
CA PHE A 338 3.88 15.40 24.60
C PHE A 338 3.69 16.90 24.87
N GLU A 339 4.05 17.39 26.07
CA GLU A 339 3.90 18.80 26.43
C GLU A 339 4.85 19.71 25.64
N SER A 340 6.01 19.19 25.24
CA SER A 340 6.98 19.94 24.42
C SER A 340 6.64 20.00 22.91
N ARG A 341 5.61 19.26 22.45
CA ARG A 341 5.17 19.19 21.05
C ARG A 341 3.81 19.80 20.77
N ILE A 342 3.17 20.43 21.77
CA ILE A 342 1.93 21.19 21.66
C ILE A 342 2.22 22.63 21.30
#